data_1c193a25f0a287abb08b62485fe1fc84
#
_entry.id   1c193a25f0a287abb08b62485fe1fc84
#
_cell.length_a   1.000
_cell.length_b   1.000
_cell.length_c   1.000
_cell.angle_alpha   90.00
_cell.angle_beta   90.00
_cell.angle_gamma   90.00
#
_symmetry.space_group_name_H-M   'P 1'
#
loop_
_entity.id
_entity.type
_entity.pdbx_description
1 polymer ?
#
loop_
_entity_poly.entity_id
_entity_poly.type
_entity_poly.pdbx_seq_one_letter_code
_entity_poly.pdbx_strand_id
1 'polypeptide(L)'
;VHFPIGLLIVALLLEILTLKGKRKGLREGIAWMVYLGAIFSVVSACLGWFLGTFDNYTGDLVSLHQYFGIATAVLASITAVILFRLAKTQKPNYFKYRSGLVLTVIILSVTGHLGASLTHGEDFLTSVLPGNVKSYDDGKTRVLLTQLTPLDTLSKPQKDALNLEV
;
A
#
# COMPACT_ATOMS: atom_id res chain seq x y z
N VAL A 1 -9.47 -0.52 -4.83
CA VAL A 1 -8.11 -0.10 -4.48
C VAL A 1 -7.05 -0.91 -5.23
N HIS A 2 -7.22 -2.23 -5.46
CA HIS A 2 -6.18 -3.08 -6.07
C HIS A 2 -5.95 -2.82 -7.58
N PHE A 3 -6.97 -2.35 -8.30
CA PHE A 3 -6.87 -2.07 -9.73
C PHE A 3 -5.78 -1.06 -10.10
N PRO A 4 -5.75 0.16 -9.51
CA PRO A 4 -4.70 1.12 -9.85
C PRO A 4 -3.30 0.62 -9.50
N ILE A 5 -3.17 -0.12 -8.39
CA ILE A 5 -1.90 -0.70 -7.95
C ILE A 5 -1.36 -1.66 -9.03
N GLY A 6 -2.16 -2.64 -9.42
CA GLY A 6 -1.77 -3.63 -10.43
C GLY A 6 -1.43 -3.00 -11.77
N LEU A 7 -2.30 -2.11 -12.27
CA LEU A 7 -2.13 -1.47 -13.58
C LEU A 7 -0.88 -0.60 -13.65
N LEU A 8 -0.62 0.24 -12.65
CA LEU A 8 0.53 1.16 -12.66
C LEU A 8 1.86 0.44 -12.44
N ILE A 9 1.90 -0.59 -11.58
CA ILE A 9 3.10 -1.40 -11.38
C ILE A 9 3.41 -2.20 -12.66
N VAL A 10 2.43 -2.86 -13.26
CA VAL A 10 2.64 -3.61 -14.52
C VAL A 10 3.03 -2.67 -15.65
N ALA A 11 2.42 -1.48 -15.75
CA ALA A 11 2.82 -0.47 -16.71
C ALA A 11 4.31 -0.07 -16.56
N LEU A 12 4.78 0.12 -15.32
CA LEU A 12 6.18 0.43 -15.04
C LEU A 12 7.11 -0.72 -15.44
N LEU A 13 6.77 -1.97 -15.09
CA LEU A 13 7.56 -3.14 -15.46
C LEU A 13 7.66 -3.30 -16.99
N LEU A 14 6.54 -3.14 -17.70
CA LEU A 14 6.53 -3.18 -19.15
C LEU A 14 7.32 -2.01 -19.76
N GLU A 15 7.25 -0.82 -19.16
CA GLU A 15 8.04 0.34 -19.59
C GLU A 15 9.55 0.07 -19.51
N ILE A 16 10.01 -0.57 -18.42
CA ILE A 16 11.41 -1.00 -18.25
C ILE A 16 11.80 -1.98 -19.37
N LEU A 17 10.94 -2.92 -19.75
CA LEU A 17 11.19 -3.85 -20.85
C LEU A 17 11.30 -3.16 -22.22
N THR A 18 10.69 -1.98 -22.38
CA THR A 18 10.78 -1.19 -23.63
C THR A 18 12.04 -0.35 -23.73
N LEU A 19 12.80 -0.16 -22.65
CA LEU A 19 14.04 0.64 -22.65
C LEU A 19 15.06 0.14 -23.69
N LYS A 20 15.12 -1.17 -23.92
CA LYS A 20 16.04 -1.80 -24.89
C LYS A 20 15.55 -1.73 -26.34
N GLY A 21 14.49 -0.98 -26.63
CA GLY A 21 14.00 -0.68 -27.99
C GLY A 21 13.33 -1.85 -28.76
N LYS A 22 13.31 -3.06 -28.22
CA LYS A 22 12.91 -4.28 -28.93
C LYS A 22 11.40 -4.57 -28.97
N ARG A 23 10.54 -3.77 -28.32
CA ARG A 23 9.12 -4.11 -28.13
C ARG A 23 8.17 -2.92 -28.36
N LYS A 24 8.21 -2.35 -29.55
CA LYS A 24 7.33 -1.22 -29.93
C LYS A 24 5.84 -1.53 -29.77
N GLY A 25 5.42 -2.79 -30.02
CA GLY A 25 4.02 -3.22 -29.88
C GLY A 25 3.43 -3.15 -28.47
N LEU A 26 4.28 -3.08 -27.43
CA LEU A 26 3.80 -2.96 -26.03
C LEU A 26 3.33 -1.53 -25.67
N ARG A 27 3.67 -0.52 -26.48
CA ARG A 27 3.40 0.89 -26.18
C ARG A 27 1.93 1.20 -26.00
N GLU A 28 1.09 0.63 -26.84
CA GLU A 28 -0.35 0.83 -26.75
C GLU A 28 -0.93 0.20 -25.48
N GLY A 29 -0.54 -1.03 -25.15
CA GLY A 29 -0.93 -1.70 -23.92
C GLY A 29 -0.50 -0.95 -22.66
N ILE A 30 0.75 -0.43 -22.64
CA ILE A 30 1.26 0.40 -21.54
C ILE A 30 0.43 1.68 -21.41
N ALA A 31 0.10 2.33 -22.53
CA ALA A 31 -0.70 3.54 -22.51
C ALA A 31 -2.09 3.30 -21.90
N TRP A 32 -2.77 2.23 -22.31
CA TRP A 32 -4.06 1.86 -21.72
C TRP A 32 -3.94 1.55 -20.23
N MET A 33 -2.91 0.84 -19.78
CA MET A 33 -2.69 0.57 -18.36
C MET A 33 -2.50 1.85 -17.55
N VAL A 34 -1.74 2.82 -18.08
CA VAL A 34 -1.53 4.12 -17.43
C VAL A 34 -2.82 4.93 -17.37
N TYR A 35 -3.61 4.98 -18.45
CA TYR A 35 -4.87 5.72 -18.47
C TYR A 35 -5.89 5.12 -17.52
N LEU A 36 -6.10 3.81 -17.56
CA LEU A 36 -7.00 3.12 -16.65
C LEU A 36 -6.52 3.20 -15.20
N GLY A 37 -5.20 3.06 -14.99
CA GLY A 37 -4.59 3.22 -13.67
C GLY A 37 -4.84 4.61 -13.08
N ALA A 38 -4.73 5.67 -13.88
CA ALA A 38 -5.02 7.04 -13.47
C ALA A 38 -6.52 7.22 -13.13
N ILE A 39 -7.41 6.75 -13.99
CA ILE A 39 -8.87 6.82 -13.76
C ILE A 39 -9.24 6.11 -12.45
N PHE A 40 -8.78 4.87 -12.26
CA PHE A 40 -9.09 4.11 -11.06
C PHE A 40 -8.41 4.67 -9.81
N SER A 41 -7.26 5.35 -9.93
CA SER A 41 -6.63 6.07 -8.81
C SER A 41 -7.53 7.22 -8.34
N VAL A 42 -8.09 8.00 -9.27
CA VAL A 42 -9.03 9.09 -8.93
C VAL A 42 -10.29 8.53 -8.29
N VAL A 43 -10.89 7.49 -8.87
CA VAL A 43 -12.09 6.84 -8.30
C VAL A 43 -11.79 6.32 -6.89
N SER A 44 -10.64 5.66 -6.68
CA SER A 44 -10.25 5.14 -5.37
C SER A 44 -10.03 6.26 -4.35
N ALA A 45 -9.42 7.37 -4.75
CA ALA A 45 -9.21 8.53 -3.88
C ALA A 45 -10.55 9.18 -3.48
N CYS A 46 -11.48 9.34 -4.42
CA CYS A 46 -12.83 9.84 -4.13
C CYS A 46 -13.59 8.93 -3.16
N LEU A 47 -13.61 7.62 -3.42
CA LEU A 47 -14.27 6.65 -2.55
C LEU A 47 -13.64 6.61 -1.15
N GLY A 48 -12.30 6.67 -1.07
CA GLY A 48 -11.59 6.73 0.22
C GLY A 48 -11.91 8.00 1.01
N TRP A 49 -12.03 9.16 0.31
CA TRP A 49 -12.45 10.41 0.93
C TRP A 49 -13.87 10.32 1.49
N PHE A 50 -14.81 9.81 0.69
CA PHE A 50 -16.20 9.62 1.14
C PHE A 50 -16.26 8.69 2.35
N LEU A 51 -15.60 7.53 2.30
CA LEU A 51 -15.58 6.58 3.41
C LEU A 51 -15.03 7.22 4.70
N GLY A 52 -13.91 7.94 4.61
CA GLY A 52 -13.31 8.63 5.75
C GLY A 52 -14.23 9.68 6.37
N THR A 53 -15.06 10.35 5.55
CA THR A 53 -16.01 11.38 6.01
C THR A 53 -17.24 10.77 6.67
N PHE A 54 -17.80 9.70 6.10
CA PHE A 54 -19.04 9.08 6.62
C PHE A 54 -18.81 8.26 7.89
N ASP A 55 -17.70 7.54 7.97
CA ASP A 55 -17.42 6.66 9.11
C ASP A 55 -16.60 7.34 10.22
N ASN A 56 -16.35 8.68 10.08
CA ASN A 56 -15.57 9.47 11.04
C ASN A 56 -14.22 8.83 11.42
N TYR A 57 -13.54 8.21 10.45
CA TYR A 57 -12.20 7.70 10.67
C TYR A 57 -11.25 8.84 11.02
N THR A 58 -10.69 8.81 12.23
CA THR A 58 -9.77 9.82 12.74
C THR A 58 -8.42 9.18 13.09
N GLY A 59 -7.36 9.99 13.00
CA GLY A 59 -6.01 9.58 13.37
C GLY A 59 -4.99 10.01 12.33
N ASP A 60 -3.74 10.17 12.77
CA ASP A 60 -2.66 10.66 11.94
C ASP A 60 -2.37 9.72 10.77
N LEU A 61 -2.42 8.41 11.00
CA LEU A 61 -2.18 7.39 9.97
C LEU A 61 -3.27 7.41 8.88
N VAL A 62 -4.54 7.62 9.26
CA VAL A 62 -5.66 7.76 8.31
C VAL A 62 -5.45 9.00 7.44
N SER A 63 -5.15 10.14 8.07
CA SER A 63 -4.91 11.41 7.37
C SER A 63 -3.74 11.27 6.40
N LEU A 64 -2.64 10.66 6.84
CA LEU A 64 -1.46 10.43 6.02
C LEU A 64 -1.77 9.54 4.81
N HIS A 65 -2.49 8.42 5.01
CA HIS A 65 -2.94 7.55 3.94
C HIS A 65 -3.81 8.30 2.91
N GLN A 66 -4.73 9.16 3.37
CA GLN A 66 -5.58 9.98 2.49
C GLN A 66 -4.73 10.95 1.64
N TYR A 67 -3.80 11.69 2.26
CA TYR A 67 -2.94 12.62 1.52
C TYR A 67 -2.08 11.93 0.47
N PHE A 68 -1.46 10.80 0.81
CA PHE A 68 -0.67 10.02 -0.15
C PHE A 68 -1.55 9.39 -1.23
N GLY A 69 -2.78 8.99 -0.91
CA GLY A 69 -3.76 8.50 -1.88
C GLY A 69 -4.15 9.57 -2.91
N ILE A 70 -4.43 10.79 -2.45
CA ILE A 70 -4.72 11.93 -3.33
C ILE A 70 -3.49 12.29 -4.17
N ALA A 71 -2.29 12.34 -3.55
CA ALA A 71 -1.04 12.60 -4.28
C ALA A 71 -0.80 11.57 -5.39
N THR A 72 -1.07 10.28 -5.12
CA THR A 72 -1.00 9.21 -6.12
C THR A 72 -1.96 9.47 -7.29
N ALA A 73 -3.22 9.83 -7.02
CA ALA A 73 -4.22 10.12 -8.04
C ALA A 73 -3.82 11.31 -8.93
N VAL A 74 -3.30 12.37 -8.32
CA VAL A 74 -2.81 13.57 -9.03
C VAL A 74 -1.60 13.22 -9.91
N LEU A 75 -0.60 12.53 -9.37
CA LEU A 75 0.60 12.15 -10.11
C LEU A 75 0.29 11.18 -11.27
N ALA A 76 -0.58 10.19 -11.03
CA ALA A 76 -1.03 9.28 -12.07
C ALA A 76 -1.73 10.03 -13.20
N SER A 77 -2.60 10.99 -12.87
CA SER A 77 -3.31 11.82 -13.85
C SER A 77 -2.36 12.70 -14.66
N ILE A 78 -1.39 13.35 -14.02
CA ILE A 78 -0.36 14.15 -14.71
C ILE A 78 0.46 13.25 -15.64
N THR A 79 0.87 12.07 -15.17
CA THR A 79 1.64 11.10 -15.97
C THR A 79 0.85 10.62 -17.19
N ALA A 80 -0.44 10.34 -17.03
CA ALA A 80 -1.35 9.98 -18.13
C ALA A 80 -1.48 11.12 -19.17
N VAL A 81 -1.63 12.37 -18.71
CA VAL A 81 -1.70 13.54 -19.61
C VAL A 81 -0.39 13.73 -20.38
N ILE A 82 0.76 13.57 -19.72
CA ILE A 82 2.07 13.65 -20.39
C ILE A 82 2.15 12.58 -21.47
N LEU A 83 1.78 11.33 -21.15
CA LEU A 83 1.81 10.22 -22.11
C LEU A 83 0.86 10.49 -23.30
N PHE A 84 -0.34 10.99 -23.05
CA PHE A 84 -1.31 11.34 -24.09
C PHE A 84 -0.76 12.42 -25.04
N ARG A 85 -0.08 13.44 -24.50
CA ARG A 85 0.57 14.48 -25.32
C ARG A 85 1.72 13.91 -26.14
N LEU A 86 2.52 13.00 -25.56
CA LEU A 86 3.62 12.35 -26.26
C LEU A 86 3.15 11.48 -27.44
N ALA A 87 1.99 10.82 -27.33
CA ALA A 87 1.42 10.02 -28.39
C ALA A 87 1.11 10.83 -29.67
N LYS A 88 0.92 12.15 -29.54
CA LYS A 88 0.68 13.07 -30.67
C LYS A 88 1.97 13.71 -31.24
N THR A 89 3.13 13.38 -30.67
CA THR A 89 4.41 14.03 -31.02
C THR A 89 5.19 13.17 -32.00
N GLN A 90 5.74 13.79 -33.07
CA GLN A 90 6.53 13.12 -34.11
C GLN A 90 7.83 12.49 -33.57
N LYS A 91 8.50 13.17 -32.62
CA LYS A 91 9.74 12.69 -31.97
C LYS A 91 9.56 12.71 -30.43
N PRO A 92 8.89 11.70 -29.86
CA PRO A 92 8.56 11.71 -28.45
C PRO A 92 9.79 11.49 -27.56
N ASN A 93 9.99 12.38 -26.59
CA ASN A 93 10.95 12.18 -25.51
C ASN A 93 10.21 11.64 -24.28
N TYR A 94 10.37 10.36 -24.03
CA TYR A 94 9.68 9.66 -22.94
C TYR A 94 10.28 9.91 -21.54
N PHE A 95 11.35 10.69 -21.40
CA PHE A 95 12.02 10.89 -20.12
C PHE A 95 11.06 11.42 -19.04
N LYS A 96 10.35 12.54 -19.32
CA LYS A 96 9.41 13.14 -18.36
C LYS A 96 8.29 12.19 -17.95
N TYR A 97 7.74 11.45 -18.91
CA TYR A 97 6.72 10.44 -18.66
C TYR A 97 7.25 9.31 -17.76
N ARG A 98 8.42 8.77 -18.07
CA ARG A 98 9.06 7.69 -17.29
C ARG A 98 9.36 8.11 -15.87
N SER A 99 9.92 9.30 -15.68
CA SER A 99 10.15 9.86 -14.35
C SER A 99 8.86 10.05 -13.57
N GLY A 100 7.80 10.54 -14.23
CA GLY A 100 6.47 10.66 -13.64
C GLY A 100 5.90 9.31 -13.22
N LEU A 101 6.02 8.28 -14.07
CA LEU A 101 5.52 6.94 -13.77
C LEU A 101 6.28 6.30 -12.59
N VAL A 102 7.61 6.43 -12.55
CA VAL A 102 8.44 5.95 -11.43
C VAL A 102 8.02 6.64 -10.14
N LEU A 103 7.91 7.98 -10.14
CA LEU A 103 7.49 8.74 -8.97
C LEU A 103 6.08 8.33 -8.51
N THR A 104 5.15 8.17 -9.45
CA THR A 104 3.79 7.70 -9.15
C THR A 104 3.81 6.34 -8.44
N VAL A 105 4.60 5.38 -8.92
CA VAL A 105 4.69 4.04 -8.32
C VAL A 105 5.36 4.09 -6.95
N ILE A 106 6.35 4.96 -6.73
CA ILE A 106 6.96 5.14 -5.40
C ILE A 106 5.91 5.65 -4.40
N ILE A 107 5.19 6.72 -4.74
CA ILE A 107 4.15 7.28 -3.86
C ILE A 107 3.01 6.27 -3.65
N LEU A 108 2.62 5.55 -4.70
CA LEU A 108 1.64 4.46 -4.61
C LEU A 108 2.09 3.35 -3.64
N SER A 109 3.37 2.98 -3.64
CA SER A 109 3.92 1.98 -2.72
C SER A 109 3.85 2.45 -1.26
N VAL A 110 4.16 3.73 -1.01
CA VAL A 110 3.99 4.34 0.32
C VAL A 110 2.52 4.33 0.73
N THR A 111 1.62 4.73 -0.17
CA THR A 111 0.15 4.70 0.06
C THR A 111 -0.32 3.28 0.40
N GLY A 112 0.16 2.28 -0.33
CA GLY A 112 -0.16 0.88 -0.09
C GLY A 112 0.33 0.37 1.26
N HIS A 113 1.55 0.76 1.67
CA HIS A 113 2.09 0.43 2.98
C HIS A 113 1.27 1.07 4.11
N LEU A 114 0.93 2.36 4.00
CA LEU A 114 0.08 3.03 4.97
C LEU A 114 -1.31 2.37 5.08
N GLY A 115 -1.90 1.98 3.95
CA GLY A 115 -3.18 1.27 3.93
C GLY A 115 -3.10 -0.12 4.57
N ALA A 116 -2.01 -0.84 4.37
CA ALA A 116 -1.76 -2.11 5.02
C ALA A 116 -1.59 -1.95 6.55
N SER A 117 -0.86 -0.90 6.98
CA SER A 117 -0.70 -0.58 8.40
C SER A 117 -2.02 -0.24 9.08
N LEU A 118 -2.97 0.39 8.39
CA LEU A 118 -4.32 0.66 8.89
C LEU A 118 -5.13 -0.62 9.16
N THR A 119 -4.91 -1.69 8.39
CA THR A 119 -5.69 -2.93 8.48
C THR A 119 -5.03 -3.99 9.34
N HIS A 120 -3.70 -4.04 9.37
CA HIS A 120 -2.91 -5.10 10.04
C HIS A 120 -2.08 -4.60 11.22
N GLY A 121 -2.10 -3.30 11.51
CA GLY A 121 -1.25 -2.65 12.51
C GLY A 121 0.09 -2.18 11.94
N GLU A 122 0.72 -1.23 12.63
CA GLU A 122 1.96 -0.58 12.17
C GLU A 122 3.15 -1.54 12.10
N ASP A 123 3.14 -2.56 12.93
CA ASP A 123 4.24 -3.52 13.08
C ASP A 123 4.11 -4.77 12.20
N PHE A 124 3.09 -4.84 11.31
CA PHE A 124 2.77 -6.10 10.62
C PHE A 124 3.91 -6.63 9.73
N LEU A 125 4.71 -5.76 9.12
CA LEU A 125 5.88 -6.16 8.33
C LEU A 125 7.10 -6.50 9.18
N THR A 126 7.24 -5.87 10.34
CA THR A 126 8.40 -6.04 11.21
C THR A 126 8.21 -7.15 12.25
N SER A 127 6.97 -7.53 12.52
CA SER A 127 6.63 -8.60 13.49
C SER A 127 7.16 -9.98 13.10
N VAL A 128 7.38 -10.22 11.79
CA VAL A 128 7.92 -11.50 11.28
C VAL A 128 9.45 -11.54 11.22
N LEU A 129 10.14 -10.42 11.51
CA LEU A 129 11.60 -10.40 11.50
C LEU A 129 12.19 -11.06 12.77
N PRO A 130 13.18 -11.94 12.65
CA PRO A 130 13.86 -12.54 13.80
C PRO A 130 14.43 -11.46 14.71
N GLY A 131 14.04 -11.47 15.99
CA GLY A 131 14.44 -10.47 16.99
C GLY A 131 13.39 -9.42 17.34
N ASN A 132 12.31 -9.27 16.56
CA ASN A 132 11.19 -8.36 16.83
C ASN A 132 9.92 -9.08 17.31
N VAL A 133 10.07 -10.24 17.92
CA VAL A 133 8.94 -10.89 18.61
C VAL A 133 8.62 -10.02 19.82
N LYS A 134 7.82 -8.97 19.61
CA LYS A 134 7.11 -8.35 20.74
C LYS A 134 6.27 -9.47 21.37
N SER A 135 6.58 -9.81 22.61
CA SER A 135 5.69 -10.60 23.46
C SER A 135 4.30 -9.95 23.34
N TYR A 136 3.40 -10.60 22.64
CA TYR A 136 2.01 -10.12 22.49
C TYR A 136 1.34 -10.35 23.85
N ASP A 137 1.58 -9.42 24.78
CA ASP A 137 0.92 -9.35 26.06
C ASP A 137 -0.48 -8.76 25.85
N ASP A 138 -1.33 -9.52 25.18
CA ASP A 138 -2.75 -9.21 25.11
C ASP A 138 -3.42 -9.80 26.35
N GLY A 139 -3.98 -8.95 27.19
CA GLY A 139 -4.74 -9.37 28.36
C GLY A 139 -5.82 -10.43 28.06
N LYS A 140 -6.28 -10.52 26.79
CA LYS A 140 -7.17 -11.59 26.32
C LYS A 140 -6.51 -12.96 26.28
N THR A 141 -5.24 -13.03 25.89
CA THR A 141 -4.48 -14.30 25.88
C THR A 141 -4.27 -14.81 27.30
N ARG A 142 -4.04 -13.91 28.28
CA ARG A 142 -3.97 -14.27 29.68
C ARG A 142 -5.29 -14.87 30.19
N VAL A 143 -6.42 -14.21 29.90
CA VAL A 143 -7.74 -14.69 30.30
C VAL A 143 -8.03 -16.06 29.68
N LEU A 144 -7.72 -16.28 28.41
CA LEU A 144 -7.92 -17.57 27.74
C LEU A 144 -7.03 -18.66 28.33
N LEU A 145 -5.76 -18.38 28.56
CA LEU A 145 -4.85 -19.35 29.19
C LEU A 145 -5.27 -19.70 30.64
N THR A 146 -5.73 -18.72 31.39
CA THR A 146 -6.23 -18.96 32.75
C THR A 146 -7.53 -19.77 32.78
N GLN A 147 -8.37 -19.66 31.72
CA GLN A 147 -9.59 -20.45 31.61
C GLN A 147 -9.35 -21.87 31.05
N LEU A 148 -8.28 -22.10 30.29
CA LEU A 148 -8.00 -23.38 29.64
C LEU A 148 -7.06 -24.26 30.47
N THR A 149 -6.25 -23.68 31.36
CA THR A 149 -5.27 -24.41 32.16
C THR A 149 -5.58 -24.21 33.65
N PRO A 150 -5.92 -25.27 34.38
CA PRO A 150 -6.06 -25.18 35.85
C PRO A 150 -4.76 -24.63 36.45
N LEU A 151 -4.89 -23.67 37.38
CA LEU A 151 -3.77 -22.95 37.99
C LEU A 151 -2.73 -23.89 38.63
N ASP A 152 -3.19 -25.01 39.12
CA ASP A 152 -2.42 -26.03 39.84
C ASP A 152 -1.48 -26.82 38.89
N THR A 153 -1.73 -26.80 37.57
CA THR A 153 -0.92 -27.52 36.59
C THR A 153 0.17 -26.63 35.97
N LEU A 154 0.17 -25.33 36.27
CA LEU A 154 1.17 -24.39 35.77
C LEU A 154 2.48 -24.49 36.58
N SER A 155 3.62 -24.60 35.88
CA SER A 155 4.94 -24.54 36.50
C SER A 155 5.21 -23.12 37.06
N LYS A 156 6.10 -23.02 38.07
CA LYS A 156 6.46 -21.73 38.68
C LYS A 156 6.83 -20.64 37.66
N PRO A 157 7.70 -20.89 36.67
CA PRO A 157 8.03 -19.87 35.66
C PRO A 157 6.82 -19.46 34.78
N GLN A 158 5.82 -20.34 34.58
CA GLN A 158 4.59 -19.99 33.88
C GLN A 158 3.66 -19.11 34.71
N LYS A 159 3.59 -19.35 36.04
CA LYS A 159 2.86 -18.50 36.96
C LYS A 159 3.47 -17.12 37.08
N ASP A 160 4.81 -17.03 37.17
CA ASP A 160 5.54 -15.76 37.23
C ASP A 160 5.33 -14.93 35.92
N ALA A 161 5.34 -15.59 34.76
CA ALA A 161 5.07 -14.94 33.48
C ALA A 161 3.63 -14.39 33.35
N LEU A 162 2.68 -14.96 34.09
CA LEU A 162 1.28 -14.53 34.13
C LEU A 162 0.99 -13.53 35.27
N ASN A 163 2.00 -13.12 36.07
CA ASN A 163 1.83 -12.27 37.26
C ASN A 163 0.75 -12.81 38.24
N LEU A 164 0.66 -14.11 38.36
CA LEU A 164 -0.24 -14.74 39.32
C LEU A 164 0.50 -14.86 40.61
N GLU A 165 0.08 -14.10 41.63
CA GLU A 165 0.57 -14.27 42.99
C GLU A 165 0.18 -15.67 43.51
N VAL A 166 1.12 -16.34 44.15
CA VAL A 166 0.93 -17.64 44.81
C VAL A 166 0.66 -17.39 46.28
#